data_5a03c763164bd38887691987b13a41f1
#
_entry.id   5a03c763164bd38887691987b13a41f1
#
_cell.length_a   1.000
_cell.length_b   1.000
_cell.length_c   1.000
_cell.angle_alpha   90.00
_cell.angle_beta   90.00
_cell.angle_gamma   90.00
#
_symmetry.space_group_name_H-M   'P 1'
#
loop_
_entity.id
_entity.type
_entity.pdbx_description
1 polymer ?
#
loop_
_entity_poly.entity_id
_entity_poly.type
_entity_poly.pdbx_seq_one_letter_code
_entity_poly.pdbx_strand_id
1 'polypeptide(L)'
;MSENTPSLHHVVFAIAPERHDSVAEMFTSLGFTLAPAELPELGLRINLDWEHGIELISPLPGATAAVAASVADFLDTKGDGIYTVVVQVPDAEAAEAVTGRYGADIRFRQKMQGDGTHLEEIDLSVFDLPITLLDTNIP
;
A
#
# COMPACT_ATOMS: atom_id res chain seq x y z
N MET A 1 -4.75 18.01 17.25
CA MET A 1 -5.27 16.72 16.80
C MET A 1 -4.61 15.61 17.59
N SER A 2 -5.36 14.62 17.99
CA SER A 2 -4.84 13.51 18.79
C SER A 2 -4.01 12.57 17.94
N GLU A 3 -2.83 12.14 18.45
CA GLU A 3 -2.01 11.11 17.83
C GLU A 3 -2.73 9.76 17.75
N ASN A 4 -3.79 9.58 18.56
CA ASN A 4 -4.55 8.34 18.62
C ASN A 4 -5.75 8.35 17.67
N THR A 5 -5.86 9.33 16.79
CA THR A 5 -6.96 9.43 15.85
C THR A 5 -6.57 8.74 14.53
N PRO A 6 -7.36 7.75 14.08
CA PRO A 6 -7.10 7.14 12.78
C PRO A 6 -7.27 8.16 11.66
N SER A 7 -6.54 7.97 10.57
CA SER A 7 -6.63 8.87 9.43
C SER A 7 -6.27 8.13 8.14
N LEU A 8 -6.77 8.65 7.03
CA LEU A 8 -6.33 8.21 5.71
C LEU A 8 -4.87 8.62 5.54
N HIS A 9 -4.02 7.67 5.18
CA HIS A 9 -2.60 7.95 4.95
C HIS A 9 -2.30 8.08 3.46
N HIS A 10 -2.63 7.07 2.66
CA HIS A 10 -2.42 7.16 1.22
C HIS A 10 -3.26 6.13 0.47
N VAL A 11 -3.39 6.36 -0.83
CA VAL A 11 -4.08 5.46 -1.76
C VAL A 11 -3.02 4.78 -2.61
N VAL A 12 -3.14 3.48 -2.80
CA VAL A 12 -2.24 2.68 -3.62
C VAL A 12 -2.95 2.28 -4.91
N PHE A 13 -2.39 2.71 -6.03
CA PHE A 13 -2.88 2.30 -7.35
C PHE A 13 -2.00 1.20 -7.91
N ALA A 14 -2.60 0.10 -8.35
CA ALA A 14 -1.90 -0.92 -9.11
C ALA A 14 -1.97 -0.55 -10.59
N ILE A 15 -0.83 -0.51 -11.26
CA ILE A 15 -0.71 -0.06 -12.64
C ILE A 15 0.02 -1.14 -13.43
N ALA A 16 -0.46 -1.46 -14.62
CA ALA A 16 0.24 -2.38 -15.49
C ALA A 16 1.63 -1.81 -15.81
N PRO A 17 2.68 -2.66 -15.85
CA PRO A 17 4.05 -2.18 -16.03
C PRO A 17 4.23 -1.25 -17.23
N GLU A 18 3.57 -1.52 -18.34
CA GLU A 18 3.70 -0.71 -19.56
C GLU A 18 3.08 0.69 -19.45
N ARG A 19 2.23 0.93 -18.44
CA ARG A 19 1.61 2.24 -18.21
C ARG A 19 2.19 2.97 -17.01
N HIS A 20 3.07 2.32 -16.24
CA HIS A 20 3.57 2.87 -14.98
C HIS A 20 4.21 4.26 -15.16
N ASP A 21 5.09 4.39 -16.15
CA ASP A 21 5.78 5.67 -16.39
C ASP A 21 4.81 6.78 -16.74
N SER A 22 3.83 6.50 -17.58
CA SER A 22 2.85 7.51 -18.01
C SER A 22 1.98 7.97 -16.85
N VAL A 23 1.59 7.05 -15.96
CA VAL A 23 0.79 7.40 -14.79
C VAL A 23 1.61 8.22 -13.81
N ALA A 24 2.88 7.82 -13.58
CA ALA A 24 3.78 8.58 -12.71
C ALA A 24 4.00 10.01 -13.25
N GLU A 25 4.15 10.14 -14.56
CA GLU A 25 4.32 11.45 -15.20
C GLU A 25 3.07 12.32 -15.01
N MET A 26 1.88 11.75 -15.14
CA MET A 26 0.64 12.47 -14.91
C MET A 26 0.56 13.03 -13.50
N PHE A 27 0.84 12.20 -12.49
CA PHE A 27 0.81 12.66 -11.09
C PHE A 27 1.87 13.70 -10.82
N THR A 28 3.07 13.55 -11.41
CA THR A 28 4.12 14.55 -11.28
C THR A 28 3.68 15.88 -11.89
N SER A 29 2.99 15.83 -13.03
CA SER A 29 2.46 17.03 -13.68
C SER A 29 1.36 17.71 -12.87
N LEU A 30 0.65 16.92 -12.03
CA LEU A 30 -0.34 17.48 -11.11
C LEU A 30 0.30 18.14 -9.88
N GLY A 31 1.61 17.92 -9.66
CA GLY A 31 2.34 18.53 -8.56
C GLY A 31 2.83 17.58 -7.48
N PHE A 32 2.55 16.27 -7.62
CA PHE A 32 3.06 15.30 -6.65
C PHE A 32 4.54 15.04 -6.88
N THR A 33 5.24 14.70 -5.79
CA THR A 33 6.66 14.36 -5.83
C THR A 33 6.81 12.86 -5.57
N LEU A 34 6.84 12.08 -6.64
CA LEU A 34 6.86 10.62 -6.55
C LEU A 34 8.30 10.11 -6.52
N ALA A 35 8.72 9.58 -5.37
CA ALA A 35 10.03 8.96 -5.24
C ALA A 35 10.00 7.56 -5.80
N PRO A 36 10.88 7.22 -6.76
CA PRO A 36 10.92 5.87 -7.33
C PRO A 36 11.71 4.91 -6.45
N ALA A 37 11.27 3.66 -6.42
CA ALA A 37 11.99 2.59 -5.73
C ALA A 37 11.64 1.26 -6.37
N GLU A 38 12.57 0.30 -6.25
CA GLU A 38 12.28 -1.09 -6.57
C GLU A 38 12.52 -1.91 -5.33
N LEU A 39 11.55 -2.75 -4.98
CA LEU A 39 11.63 -3.61 -3.80
C LEU A 39 11.65 -5.06 -4.27
N PRO A 40 12.85 -5.61 -4.57
CA PRO A 40 12.95 -6.97 -5.12
C PRO A 40 12.34 -8.03 -4.22
N GLU A 41 12.42 -7.86 -2.89
CA GLU A 41 11.86 -8.81 -1.93
C GLU A 41 10.33 -8.88 -2.00
N LEU A 42 9.68 -7.80 -2.44
CA LEU A 42 8.23 -7.79 -2.68
C LEU A 42 7.90 -8.00 -4.16
N GLY A 43 8.90 -7.91 -5.02
CA GLY A 43 8.72 -8.01 -6.47
C GLY A 43 7.99 -6.82 -7.06
N LEU A 44 8.14 -5.63 -6.49
CA LEU A 44 7.38 -4.45 -6.89
C LEU A 44 8.27 -3.28 -7.30
N ARG A 45 7.81 -2.57 -8.30
CA ARG A 45 8.28 -1.24 -8.65
C ARG A 45 7.30 -0.25 -8.05
N ILE A 46 7.81 0.77 -7.36
CA ILE A 46 7.00 1.70 -6.59
C ILE A 46 7.37 3.14 -6.94
N ASN A 47 6.36 4.01 -7.03
CA ASN A 47 6.54 5.45 -6.98
C ASN A 47 5.65 5.97 -5.86
N LEU A 48 6.23 6.65 -4.88
CA LEU A 48 5.51 7.01 -3.65
C LEU A 48 5.74 8.47 -3.28
N ASP A 49 4.64 9.20 -3.08
CA ASP A 49 4.63 10.47 -2.39
C ASP A 49 4.05 10.24 -1.00
N TRP A 50 4.92 9.92 -0.06
CA TRP A 50 4.53 9.59 1.31
C TRP A 50 3.78 10.74 1.98
N GLU A 51 4.25 11.97 1.76
CA GLU A 51 3.69 13.15 2.40
C GLU A 51 2.31 13.51 1.87
N HIS A 52 2.05 13.25 0.59
CA HIS A 52 0.81 13.70 -0.06
C HIS A 52 -0.12 12.56 -0.43
N GLY A 53 0.24 11.33 -0.09
CA GLY A 53 -0.73 10.23 -0.06
C GLY A 53 -1.01 9.51 -1.35
N ILE A 54 -0.04 9.46 -2.28
CA ILE A 54 -0.19 8.70 -3.54
C ILE A 54 0.93 7.68 -3.67
N GLU A 55 0.56 6.44 -3.95
CA GLU A 55 1.51 5.38 -4.24
C GLU A 55 1.09 4.63 -5.49
N LEU A 56 2.04 4.39 -6.40
CA LEU A 56 1.85 3.59 -7.60
C LEU A 56 2.67 2.33 -7.46
N ILE A 57 2.09 1.17 -7.76
CA ILE A 57 2.82 -0.10 -7.72
C ILE A 57 2.60 -0.87 -9.01
N SER A 58 3.64 -1.58 -9.45
CA SER A 58 3.58 -2.51 -10.57
C SER A 58 4.45 -3.72 -10.24
N PRO A 59 4.08 -4.92 -10.69
CA PRO A 59 4.96 -6.08 -10.49
C PRO A 59 6.23 -5.94 -11.33
N LEU A 60 7.37 -6.31 -10.74
CA LEU A 60 8.62 -6.38 -11.48
C LEU A 60 8.59 -7.57 -12.45
N PRO A 61 9.31 -7.48 -13.59
CA PRO A 61 9.35 -8.60 -14.55
C PRO A 61 9.84 -9.88 -13.89
N GLY A 62 9.11 -10.97 -14.07
CA GLY A 62 9.49 -12.28 -13.55
C GLY A 62 9.40 -12.43 -12.05
N ALA A 63 8.77 -11.50 -11.35
CA ALA A 63 8.67 -11.55 -9.89
C ALA A 63 7.80 -12.72 -9.44
N THR A 64 8.27 -13.42 -8.38
CA THR A 64 7.57 -14.58 -7.82
C THR A 64 7.09 -14.36 -6.40
N ALA A 65 7.38 -13.20 -5.80
CA ALA A 65 6.94 -12.90 -4.44
C ALA A 65 5.41 -12.85 -4.36
N ALA A 66 4.87 -13.23 -3.21
CA ALA A 66 3.41 -13.32 -3.02
C ALA A 66 2.71 -12.00 -3.26
N VAL A 67 3.31 -10.88 -2.84
CA VAL A 67 2.72 -9.55 -3.07
C VAL A 67 2.65 -9.23 -4.55
N ALA A 68 3.75 -9.49 -5.29
CA ALA A 68 3.76 -9.26 -6.74
C ALA A 68 2.73 -10.12 -7.45
N ALA A 69 2.56 -11.38 -7.03
CA ALA A 69 1.54 -12.26 -7.59
C ALA A 69 0.13 -11.71 -7.33
N SER A 70 -0.11 -11.20 -6.13
CA SER A 70 -1.40 -10.59 -5.77
C SER A 70 -1.70 -9.37 -6.63
N VAL A 71 -0.70 -8.52 -6.87
CA VAL A 71 -0.86 -7.32 -7.72
C VAL A 71 -1.11 -7.74 -9.16
N ALA A 72 -0.34 -8.72 -9.67
CA ALA A 72 -0.54 -9.21 -11.04
C ALA A 72 -1.94 -9.79 -11.23
N ASP A 73 -2.42 -10.54 -10.25
CA ASP A 73 -3.78 -11.12 -10.28
C ASP A 73 -4.85 -10.02 -10.28
N PHE A 74 -4.66 -8.98 -9.47
CA PHE A 74 -5.54 -7.83 -9.46
C PHE A 74 -5.60 -7.17 -10.85
N LEU A 75 -4.44 -6.95 -11.47
CA LEU A 75 -4.36 -6.33 -12.79
C LEU A 75 -5.03 -7.20 -13.86
N ASP A 76 -4.89 -8.53 -13.76
CA ASP A 76 -5.50 -9.46 -14.71
C ASP A 76 -7.02 -9.50 -14.58
N THR A 77 -7.53 -9.38 -13.36
CA THR A 77 -8.98 -9.54 -13.13
C THR A 77 -9.72 -8.22 -13.16
N LYS A 78 -9.11 -7.12 -12.71
CA LYS A 78 -9.80 -5.83 -12.57
C LYS A 78 -9.19 -4.73 -13.44
N GLY A 79 -7.97 -4.91 -13.92
CA GLY A 79 -7.24 -3.85 -14.63
C GLY A 79 -6.62 -2.86 -13.67
N ASP A 80 -6.04 -1.79 -14.22
CA ASP A 80 -5.44 -0.72 -13.41
C ASP A 80 -6.49 -0.07 -12.52
N GLY A 81 -6.13 0.22 -11.27
CA GLY A 81 -7.05 0.86 -10.35
C GLY A 81 -6.56 0.88 -8.91
N ILE A 82 -7.46 1.21 -7.99
CA ILE A 82 -7.14 1.27 -6.58
C ILE A 82 -6.92 -0.14 -6.05
N TYR A 83 -5.68 -0.44 -5.66
CA TYR A 83 -5.34 -1.73 -5.10
C TYR A 83 -5.69 -1.82 -3.62
N THR A 84 -5.37 -0.78 -2.86
CA THR A 84 -5.73 -0.69 -1.45
C THR A 84 -5.72 0.77 -0.99
N VAL A 85 -6.43 1.02 0.09
CA VAL A 85 -6.43 2.31 0.79
C VAL A 85 -5.73 2.09 2.12
N VAL A 86 -4.69 2.89 2.39
CA VAL A 86 -3.89 2.75 3.60
C VAL A 86 -4.40 3.73 4.65
N VAL A 87 -4.89 3.19 5.75
CA VAL A 87 -5.37 4.00 6.88
C VAL A 87 -4.39 3.85 8.04
N GLN A 88 -3.98 4.98 8.59
CA GLN A 88 -3.09 4.98 9.75
C GLN A 88 -3.90 4.79 11.01
N VAL A 89 -3.45 3.86 11.85
CA VAL A 89 -4.12 3.53 13.11
C VAL A 89 -3.09 3.61 14.24
N PRO A 90 -3.52 3.89 15.48
CA PRO A 90 -2.58 3.99 16.61
C PRO A 90 -2.00 2.65 17.03
N ASP A 91 -2.69 1.54 16.74
CA ASP A 91 -2.25 0.21 17.17
C ASP A 91 -2.77 -0.81 16.14
N ALA A 92 -1.84 -1.37 15.36
CA ALA A 92 -2.20 -2.29 14.28
C ALA A 92 -2.87 -3.56 14.80
N GLU A 93 -2.41 -4.11 15.93
CA GLU A 93 -2.98 -5.34 16.47
C GLU A 93 -4.41 -5.12 16.95
N ALA A 94 -4.66 -3.99 17.62
CA ALA A 94 -6.00 -3.65 18.06
C ALA A 94 -6.94 -3.43 16.87
N ALA A 95 -6.44 -2.75 15.83
CA ALA A 95 -7.22 -2.52 14.60
C ALA A 95 -7.50 -3.83 13.87
N GLU A 96 -6.53 -4.75 13.84
CA GLU A 96 -6.74 -6.07 13.25
C GLU A 96 -7.85 -6.82 13.98
N ALA A 97 -7.86 -6.76 15.31
CA ALA A 97 -8.92 -7.41 16.10
C ALA A 97 -10.29 -6.83 15.78
N VAL A 98 -10.36 -5.51 15.58
CA VAL A 98 -11.62 -4.87 15.19
C VAL A 98 -12.10 -5.38 13.84
N THR A 99 -11.24 -5.35 12.81
CA THR A 99 -11.62 -5.79 11.47
C THR A 99 -11.94 -7.29 11.45
N GLY A 100 -11.23 -8.08 12.27
CA GLY A 100 -11.50 -9.52 12.39
C GLY A 100 -12.91 -9.84 12.87
N ARG A 101 -13.47 -8.99 13.73
CA ARG A 101 -14.87 -9.17 14.18
C ARG A 101 -15.88 -9.02 13.05
N TYR A 102 -15.47 -8.38 11.95
CA TYR A 102 -16.32 -8.18 10.78
C TYR A 102 -15.95 -9.08 9.61
N GLY A 103 -15.12 -10.11 9.88
CA GLY A 103 -14.79 -11.12 8.87
C GLY A 103 -13.65 -10.76 7.93
N ALA A 104 -12.73 -9.90 8.38
CA ALA A 104 -11.60 -9.52 7.53
C ALA A 104 -10.71 -10.72 7.18
N ASP A 105 -10.25 -10.74 5.93
CA ASP A 105 -9.25 -11.69 5.45
C ASP A 105 -7.93 -10.97 5.28
N ILE A 106 -6.89 -11.48 5.96
CA ILE A 106 -5.55 -10.90 5.86
C ILE A 106 -4.89 -11.38 4.57
N ARG A 107 -4.41 -10.45 3.75
CA ARG A 107 -3.73 -10.76 2.49
C ARG A 107 -2.22 -10.73 2.64
N PHE A 108 -1.68 -9.81 3.45
CA PHE A 108 -0.25 -9.64 3.59
C PHE A 108 0.06 -8.87 4.87
N ARG A 109 1.21 -9.16 5.47
CA ARG A 109 1.73 -8.44 6.64
C ARG A 109 3.16 -8.04 6.38
N GLN A 110 3.53 -6.84 6.83
CA GLN A 110 4.89 -6.36 6.74
C GLN A 110 5.22 -5.61 8.02
N LYS A 111 6.41 -5.85 8.55
CA LYS A 111 6.87 -5.16 9.75
C LYS A 111 8.33 -4.81 9.58
N MET A 112 8.66 -3.54 9.78
CA MET A 112 10.03 -3.04 9.68
C MET A 112 10.36 -2.21 10.90
N GLN A 113 11.59 -2.32 11.37
CA GLN A 113 12.10 -1.54 12.49
C GLN A 113 13.46 -0.99 12.15
N GLY A 114 13.70 0.28 12.47
CA GLY A 114 14.99 0.94 12.36
C GLY A 114 15.33 1.61 13.68
N ASP A 115 16.33 2.48 13.66
CA ASP A 115 16.73 3.22 14.86
C ASP A 115 15.65 4.25 15.21
N GLY A 116 14.85 3.93 16.23
CA GLY A 116 13.79 4.82 16.70
C GLY A 116 12.59 4.91 15.79
N THR A 117 12.52 4.09 14.73
CA THR A 117 11.39 4.09 13.81
C THR A 117 10.79 2.70 13.70
N HIS A 118 9.48 2.65 13.43
CA HIS A 118 8.79 1.40 13.15
C HIS A 118 7.74 1.62 12.09
N LEU A 119 7.42 0.54 11.37
CA LEU A 119 6.33 0.51 10.42
C LEU A 119 5.76 -0.89 10.42
N GLU A 120 4.45 -0.97 10.62
CA GLU A 120 3.73 -2.23 10.52
C GLU A 120 2.54 -2.01 9.59
N GLU A 121 2.40 -2.90 8.59
CA GLU A 121 1.29 -2.85 7.64
C GLU A 121 0.59 -4.19 7.64
N ILE A 122 -0.75 -4.14 7.69
CA ILE A 122 -1.60 -5.33 7.57
C ILE A 122 -2.56 -5.07 6.44
N ASP A 123 -2.31 -5.72 5.30
CA ASP A 123 -3.13 -5.62 4.11
C ASP A 123 -4.26 -6.65 4.23
N LEU A 124 -5.50 -6.19 4.13
CA LEU A 124 -6.66 -7.06 4.34
C LEU A 124 -7.82 -6.68 3.43
N SER A 125 -8.82 -7.53 3.42
CA SER A 125 -10.10 -7.27 2.77
C SER A 125 -11.20 -7.49 3.81
N VAL A 126 -12.11 -6.53 3.93
CA VAL A 126 -13.27 -6.63 4.80
C VAL A 126 -14.47 -6.02 4.09
N PHE A 127 -15.60 -6.73 4.02
CA PHE A 127 -16.77 -6.32 3.23
C PHE A 127 -16.39 -6.03 1.77
N ASP A 128 -15.46 -6.81 1.23
CA ASP A 128 -14.88 -6.61 -0.11
C ASP A 128 -14.14 -5.27 -0.28
N LEU A 129 -13.87 -4.56 0.81
CA LEU A 129 -13.10 -3.31 0.76
C LEU A 129 -11.61 -3.62 0.95
N PRO A 130 -10.74 -3.14 0.04
CA PRO A 130 -9.30 -3.32 0.22
C PRO A 130 -8.78 -2.24 1.17
N ILE A 131 -8.25 -2.67 2.29
CA ILE A 131 -7.76 -1.76 3.34
C ILE A 131 -6.42 -2.26 3.84
N THR A 132 -5.47 -1.35 4.01
CA THR A 132 -4.21 -1.64 4.68
C THR A 132 -4.16 -0.82 5.96
N LEU A 133 -3.98 -1.51 7.09
CA LEU A 133 -3.79 -0.87 8.39
C LEU A 133 -2.32 -0.52 8.54
N LEU A 134 -2.01 0.73 8.82
CA LEU A 134 -0.65 1.22 8.98
C LEU A 134 -0.43 1.74 10.39
N ASP A 135 0.56 1.19 11.07
CA ASP A 135 0.99 1.64 12.39
C ASP A 135 2.45 2.06 12.26
N THR A 136 2.72 3.35 12.33
CA THR A 136 4.06 3.87 12.14
C THR A 136 4.27 5.15 12.93
N ASN A 137 5.52 5.39 13.33
CA ASN A 137 5.92 6.68 13.89
C ASN A 137 6.72 7.52 12.90
N ILE A 138 6.79 7.09 11.63
CA ILE A 138 7.45 7.88 10.57
C ILE A 138 6.51 9.02 10.18
N PRO A 139 6.98 10.29 10.28
CA PRO A 139 6.14 11.44 9.97
C PRO A 139 5.77 11.57 8.51
#